data_153c09f9d31b8fe7b773ce1df33b4314
#
_entry.id   153c09f9d31b8fe7b773ce1df33b4314
#
_cell.length_a   1.000
_cell.length_b   1.000
_cell.length_c   1.000
_cell.angle_alpha   90.00
_cell.angle_beta   90.00
_cell.angle_gamma   90.00
#
_symmetry.space_group_name_H-M   'P 1'
#
loop_
_entity.id
_entity.type
_entity.pdbx_description
1 polymer ?
#
loop_
_entity_poly.entity_id
_entity_poly.type
_entity_poly.pdbx_seq_one_letter_code
_entity_poly.pdbx_strand_id
1 'polypeptide(L)'
;LPTLRAFADQVAIALENARLVHENRRRADELSVANAELAEAQQHLRELLDGRTEQLKRTRQKLRDARDTLYGHFGYQGLVGTSSAMRKVYALVDRVKDTDVPVLITGESGTGKEVVARAIHNASARSKAKMLGVNCGAIPENLLESELFGHVRGAFTGADRDRKGLIREAQGGSILLDEIGEMPLKMQSGLLRVLQEKRVRPVGGTAEEPVDVRILFATNRELEKMVQEHKFREDLYYRIHVVEIHLPALRERSEDIPQLVDHFLGIFAARYKREKKTVSRDALRRLQAYGWPGNVRQLEHVLLNAWVMSEEQELSAEDLEVPDGFRPVSGERSPSVLKPQKKGTTSQHRRDERERIIEALRSCNWNRVKAAELSGIPRRTFYRRLREYGIQ
;
A
#
# COMPACT_ATOMS: atom_id res chain seq x y z
N LEU A 1 92.51 -49.67 12.27
CA LEU A 1 91.63 -49.38 11.08
C LEU A 1 90.17 -49.03 11.48
N PRO A 2 89.50 -49.56 12.55
CA PRO A 2 88.12 -49.17 12.91
C PRO A 2 87.96 -47.75 13.42
N THR A 3 88.94 -47.25 14.19
CA THR A 3 88.94 -45.87 14.75
C THR A 3 89.04 -44.76 13.69
N LEU A 4 89.79 -44.97 12.63
CA LEU A 4 89.91 -44.04 11.50
C LEU A 4 88.58 -43.93 10.69
N ARG A 5 87.88 -45.05 10.61
CA ARG A 5 86.55 -45.09 9.92
C ARG A 5 85.49 -44.38 10.72
N ALA A 6 85.44 -44.59 12.05
CA ALA A 6 84.52 -43.88 12.94
C ALA A 6 84.76 -42.35 12.97
N PHE A 7 86.04 -41.92 12.86
CA PHE A 7 86.37 -40.51 12.78
C PHE A 7 85.97 -39.91 11.41
N ALA A 8 86.16 -40.62 10.32
CA ALA A 8 85.77 -40.19 8.99
C ALA A 8 84.20 -40.06 8.92
N ASP A 9 83.47 -41.01 9.53
CA ASP A 9 82.01 -40.96 9.57
C ASP A 9 81.52 -39.78 10.42
N GLN A 10 82.14 -39.45 11.55
CA GLN A 10 81.85 -38.30 12.35
C GLN A 10 82.08 -36.95 11.64
N VAL A 11 83.20 -36.87 10.89
CA VAL A 11 83.53 -35.67 10.09
C VAL A 11 82.51 -35.51 8.93
N ALA A 12 82.11 -36.59 8.28
CA ALA A 12 81.09 -36.56 7.24
C ALA A 12 79.73 -36.07 7.78
N ILE A 13 79.30 -36.57 8.95
CA ILE A 13 78.07 -36.15 9.62
C ILE A 13 78.14 -34.64 10.03
N ALA A 14 79.32 -34.21 10.53
CA ALA A 14 79.48 -32.81 10.92
C ALA A 14 79.46 -31.88 9.73
N LEU A 15 80.06 -32.27 8.58
CA LEU A 15 79.99 -31.50 7.34
C LEU A 15 78.56 -31.43 6.77
N GLU A 16 77.85 -32.55 6.81
CA GLU A 16 76.49 -32.59 6.31
C GLU A 16 75.51 -31.75 7.24
N ASN A 17 75.69 -31.83 8.55
CA ASN A 17 74.97 -30.97 9.49
C ASN A 17 75.31 -29.48 9.27
N ALA A 18 76.58 -29.14 9.05
CA ALA A 18 76.95 -27.73 8.75
C ALA A 18 76.32 -27.27 7.42
N ARG A 19 76.24 -28.10 6.42
CA ARG A 19 75.55 -27.82 5.16
C ARG A 19 74.09 -27.65 5.32
N LEU A 20 73.42 -28.54 6.04
CA LEU A 20 71.96 -28.41 6.31
C LEU A 20 71.64 -27.16 7.17
N VAL A 21 72.45 -26.81 8.12
CA VAL A 21 72.28 -25.58 8.91
C VAL A 21 72.42 -24.36 8.02
N HIS A 22 73.42 -24.34 7.12
CA HIS A 22 73.59 -23.23 6.18
C HIS A 22 72.43 -23.11 5.20
N GLU A 23 71.94 -24.22 4.65
CA GLU A 23 70.81 -24.28 3.76
C GLU A 23 69.50 -23.83 4.46
N ASN A 24 69.27 -24.29 5.70
CA ASN A 24 68.12 -23.88 6.48
C ASN A 24 68.13 -22.38 6.84
N ARG A 25 69.30 -21.82 7.16
CA ARG A 25 69.45 -20.36 7.35
C ARG A 25 69.10 -19.59 6.10
N ARG A 26 69.62 -20.00 4.94
CA ARG A 26 69.33 -19.37 3.66
C ARG A 26 67.84 -19.41 3.35
N ARG A 27 67.18 -20.56 3.55
CA ARG A 27 65.72 -20.69 3.36
C ARG A 27 64.92 -19.84 4.36
N ALA A 28 65.40 -19.74 5.59
CA ALA A 28 64.78 -18.86 6.57
C ALA A 28 64.84 -17.36 6.19
N ASP A 29 66.00 -16.92 5.67
CA ASP A 29 66.17 -15.56 5.18
C ASP A 29 65.28 -15.29 3.95
N GLU A 30 65.24 -16.23 2.96
CA GLU A 30 64.38 -16.14 1.80
C GLU A 30 62.88 -16.08 2.19
N LEU A 31 62.44 -16.93 3.14
CA LEU A 31 61.09 -16.89 3.70
C LEU A 31 60.77 -15.62 4.43
N SER A 32 61.72 -15.06 5.16
CA SER A 32 61.56 -13.79 5.87
C SER A 32 61.29 -12.63 4.90
N VAL A 33 62.06 -12.55 3.82
CA VAL A 33 61.89 -11.54 2.76
C VAL A 33 60.51 -11.74 2.06
N ALA A 34 60.19 -12.97 1.65
CA ALA A 34 58.93 -13.26 1.02
C ALA A 34 57.70 -12.94 1.92
N ASN A 35 57.81 -13.20 3.23
CA ASN A 35 56.74 -12.86 4.20
C ASN A 35 56.61 -11.34 4.37
N ALA A 36 57.74 -10.58 4.32
CA ALA A 36 57.67 -9.11 4.40
C ALA A 36 56.98 -8.54 3.14
N GLU A 37 57.35 -9.00 1.95
CA GLU A 37 56.73 -8.60 0.69
C GLU A 37 55.21 -8.95 0.67
N LEU A 38 54.84 -10.15 1.16
CA LEU A 38 53.44 -10.58 1.26
C LEU A 38 52.64 -9.69 2.23
N ALA A 39 53.24 -9.33 3.36
CA ALA A 39 52.60 -8.43 4.35
C ALA A 39 52.37 -7.04 3.75
N GLU A 40 53.33 -6.51 3.03
CA GLU A 40 53.20 -5.21 2.35
C GLU A 40 52.14 -5.25 1.25
N ALA A 41 52.10 -6.30 0.43
CA ALA A 41 51.09 -6.50 -0.60
C ALA A 41 49.69 -6.66 0.00
N GLN A 42 49.56 -7.38 1.12
CA GLN A 42 48.26 -7.49 1.85
C GLN A 42 47.78 -6.16 2.41
N GLN A 43 48.70 -5.36 2.95
CA GLN A 43 48.35 -4.05 3.46
C GLN A 43 47.88 -3.11 2.34
N HIS A 44 48.59 -3.08 1.24
CA HIS A 44 48.21 -2.30 0.07
C HIS A 44 46.86 -2.71 -0.51
N LEU A 45 46.59 -4.03 -0.58
CA LEU A 45 45.28 -4.54 -1.02
C LEU A 45 44.14 -4.13 -0.09
N ARG A 46 44.36 -4.13 1.23
CA ARG A 46 43.37 -3.65 2.20
C ARG A 46 43.05 -2.16 1.99
N GLU A 47 44.09 -1.33 1.86
CA GLU A 47 43.91 0.11 1.59
C GLU A 47 43.11 0.37 0.30
N LEU A 48 43.39 -0.39 -0.77
CA LEU A 48 42.63 -0.31 -2.02
C LEU A 48 41.16 -0.75 -1.84
N LEU A 49 40.91 -1.82 -1.09
CA LEU A 49 39.57 -2.31 -0.82
C LEU A 49 38.76 -1.32 0.03
N ASP A 50 39.38 -0.74 1.06
CA ASP A 50 38.74 0.27 1.91
C ASP A 50 38.42 1.54 1.11
N GLY A 51 39.33 2.01 0.27
CA GLY A 51 39.11 3.13 -0.63
C GLY A 51 37.97 2.88 -1.63
N ARG A 52 37.93 1.67 -2.23
CA ARG A 52 36.85 1.27 -3.15
C ARG A 52 35.51 1.16 -2.44
N THR A 53 35.50 0.61 -1.23
CA THR A 53 34.28 0.47 -0.41
C THR A 53 33.69 1.83 -0.05
N GLU A 54 34.53 2.77 0.34
CA GLU A 54 34.11 4.13 0.65
C GLU A 54 33.63 4.87 -0.61
N GLN A 55 34.28 4.68 -1.74
CA GLN A 55 33.86 5.25 -3.02
C GLN A 55 32.49 4.70 -3.47
N LEU A 56 32.26 3.38 -3.27
CA LEU A 56 30.95 2.75 -3.53
C LEU A 56 29.87 3.29 -2.61
N LYS A 57 30.16 3.51 -1.32
CA LYS A 57 29.19 4.12 -0.38
C LYS A 57 28.81 5.52 -0.83
N ARG A 58 29.79 6.37 -1.16
CA ARG A 58 29.58 7.75 -1.64
C ARG A 58 28.78 7.77 -2.95
N THR A 59 29.10 6.87 -3.88
CA THR A 59 28.37 6.78 -5.17
C THR A 59 26.94 6.29 -4.95
N ARG A 60 26.72 5.31 -4.07
CA ARG A 60 25.37 4.87 -3.69
C ARG A 60 24.57 5.97 -3.01
N GLN A 61 25.20 6.77 -2.15
CA GLN A 61 24.53 7.91 -1.52
C GLN A 61 24.15 8.96 -2.56
N LYS A 62 25.07 9.36 -3.44
CA LYS A 62 24.78 10.30 -4.53
C LYS A 62 23.68 9.79 -5.47
N LEU A 63 23.67 8.50 -5.80
CA LEU A 63 22.61 7.87 -6.57
C LEU A 63 21.27 7.89 -5.83
N ARG A 64 21.27 7.68 -4.52
CA ARG A 64 20.09 7.77 -3.67
C ARG A 64 19.57 9.21 -3.63
N ASP A 65 20.44 10.19 -3.37
CA ASP A 65 20.09 11.61 -3.31
C ASP A 65 19.59 12.13 -4.66
N ALA A 66 20.25 11.77 -5.77
CA ALA A 66 19.81 12.11 -7.12
C ALA A 66 18.48 11.43 -7.48
N ARG A 67 18.30 10.20 -7.03
CA ARG A 67 17.05 9.46 -7.18
C ARG A 67 15.93 10.11 -6.37
N ASP A 68 16.18 10.45 -5.12
CA ASP A 68 15.20 11.09 -4.23
C ASP A 68 14.87 12.52 -4.71
N THR A 69 15.83 13.24 -5.32
CA THR A 69 15.60 14.53 -6.01
C THR A 69 14.76 14.34 -7.29
N LEU A 70 15.07 13.34 -8.13
CA LEU A 70 14.30 13.01 -9.32
C LEU A 70 12.87 12.53 -8.97
N TYR A 71 12.73 11.67 -7.96
CA TYR A 71 11.42 11.17 -7.53
C TYR A 71 10.67 12.14 -6.63
N GLY A 72 11.34 13.03 -5.91
CA GLY A 72 10.73 14.16 -5.23
C GLY A 72 10.15 15.19 -6.20
N HIS A 73 10.68 15.30 -7.43
CA HIS A 73 10.09 16.07 -8.53
C HIS A 73 8.99 15.31 -9.30
N PHE A 74 8.96 13.97 -9.24
CA PHE A 74 7.84 13.15 -9.73
C PHE A 74 6.74 12.97 -8.69
N GLY A 75 6.74 13.75 -7.61
CA GLY A 75 5.63 13.82 -6.68
C GLY A 75 4.38 14.31 -7.38
N TYR A 76 3.69 13.42 -8.08
CA TYR A 76 2.31 13.67 -8.45
C TYR A 76 1.56 14.06 -7.19
N GLN A 77 1.01 15.28 -7.16
CA GLN A 77 0.38 15.84 -5.97
C GLN A 77 -0.55 14.83 -5.31
N GLY A 78 -0.21 14.40 -4.10
CA GLY A 78 -0.97 13.44 -3.31
C GLY A 78 -0.58 11.97 -3.45
N LEU A 79 0.26 11.57 -4.42
CA LEU A 79 0.79 10.21 -4.50
C LEU A 79 2.10 10.12 -3.69
N VAL A 80 2.05 9.34 -2.61
CA VAL A 80 3.17 9.16 -1.68
C VAL A 80 3.64 7.71 -1.71
N GLY A 81 4.95 7.51 -1.75
CA GLY A 81 5.59 6.21 -1.69
C GLY A 81 6.79 6.10 -2.64
N THR A 82 7.81 5.36 -2.22
CA THR A 82 9.05 5.12 -2.96
C THR A 82 9.32 3.62 -3.19
N SER A 83 8.38 2.76 -2.78
CA SER A 83 8.47 1.32 -2.97
C SER A 83 8.65 0.92 -4.43
N SER A 84 9.19 -0.26 -4.65
CA SER A 84 9.35 -0.81 -6.00
C SER A 84 8.01 -0.97 -6.72
N ALA A 85 6.94 -1.27 -5.97
CA ALA A 85 5.59 -1.38 -6.48
C ALA A 85 5.03 -0.02 -6.92
N MET A 86 5.18 1.04 -6.11
CA MET A 86 4.74 2.38 -6.49
C MET A 86 5.54 2.97 -7.64
N ARG A 87 6.84 2.66 -7.77
CA ARG A 87 7.62 3.07 -8.94
C ARG A 87 7.07 2.53 -10.26
N LYS A 88 6.53 1.30 -10.28
CA LYS A 88 5.84 0.75 -11.46
C LYS A 88 4.59 1.55 -11.79
N VAL A 89 3.82 1.94 -10.77
CA VAL A 89 2.63 2.79 -10.94
C VAL A 89 3.02 4.14 -11.55
N TYR A 90 4.04 4.81 -11.01
CA TYR A 90 4.54 6.08 -11.57
C TYR A 90 4.97 5.96 -13.02
N ALA A 91 5.73 4.91 -13.36
CA ALA A 91 6.17 4.66 -14.73
C ALA A 91 4.98 4.47 -15.71
N LEU A 92 3.89 3.84 -15.27
CA LEU A 92 2.68 3.70 -16.06
C LEU A 92 1.94 5.04 -16.20
N VAL A 93 1.83 5.83 -15.12
CA VAL A 93 1.25 7.18 -15.16
C VAL A 93 2.00 8.05 -16.16
N ASP A 94 3.34 8.03 -16.16
CA ASP A 94 4.17 8.77 -17.11
C ASP A 94 3.92 8.36 -18.57
N ARG A 95 3.68 7.08 -18.83
CA ARG A 95 3.41 6.58 -20.19
C ARG A 95 2.04 6.98 -20.73
N VAL A 96 1.05 7.08 -19.84
CA VAL A 96 -0.34 7.34 -20.25
C VAL A 96 -0.76 8.81 -20.17
N LYS A 97 0.00 9.66 -19.49
CA LYS A 97 -0.39 11.06 -19.23
C LYS A 97 -0.71 11.85 -20.52
N ASP A 98 0.10 11.65 -21.55
CA ASP A 98 0.00 12.39 -22.81
C ASP A 98 -0.89 11.69 -23.86
N THR A 99 -1.65 10.66 -23.45
CA THR A 99 -2.56 9.91 -24.32
C THR A 99 -4.00 10.06 -23.90
N ASP A 100 -4.95 9.89 -24.81
CA ASP A 100 -6.40 9.85 -24.52
C ASP A 100 -6.94 8.41 -24.41
N VAL A 101 -6.06 7.41 -24.31
CA VAL A 101 -6.48 6.02 -24.16
C VAL A 101 -7.23 5.80 -22.84
N PRO A 102 -8.25 4.94 -22.81
CA PRO A 102 -8.88 4.52 -21.57
C PRO A 102 -7.85 3.90 -20.62
N VAL A 103 -7.92 4.27 -19.34
CA VAL A 103 -7.07 3.72 -18.29
C VAL A 103 -7.96 3.10 -17.21
N LEU A 104 -7.74 1.83 -16.92
CA LEU A 104 -8.39 1.10 -15.85
C LEU A 104 -7.47 1.05 -14.63
N ILE A 105 -7.89 1.63 -13.52
CA ILE A 105 -7.15 1.66 -12.26
C ILE A 105 -7.76 0.61 -11.34
N THR A 106 -7.02 -0.46 -11.06
CA THR A 106 -7.47 -1.57 -10.20
C THR A 106 -6.77 -1.56 -8.85
N GLY A 107 -7.36 -2.20 -7.87
CA GLY A 107 -6.79 -2.35 -6.53
C GLY A 107 -7.85 -2.31 -5.44
N GLU A 108 -7.49 -2.77 -4.25
CA GLU A 108 -8.39 -2.83 -3.10
C GLU A 108 -8.97 -1.47 -2.73
N SER A 109 -10.08 -1.49 -1.96
CA SER A 109 -10.66 -0.26 -1.43
C SER A 109 -9.65 0.48 -0.55
N GLY A 110 -9.59 1.81 -0.69
CA GLY A 110 -8.70 2.65 0.12
C GLY A 110 -7.23 2.67 -0.29
N THR A 111 -6.83 2.06 -1.42
CA THR A 111 -5.43 2.08 -1.92
C THR A 111 -5.01 3.43 -2.53
N GLY A 112 -5.97 4.30 -2.90
CA GLY A 112 -5.70 5.61 -3.49
C GLY A 112 -5.97 5.70 -5.00
N LYS A 113 -6.88 4.88 -5.56
CA LYS A 113 -7.23 4.87 -7.00
C LYS A 113 -7.63 6.25 -7.53
N GLU A 114 -8.43 6.99 -6.77
CA GLU A 114 -8.82 8.36 -7.15
C GLU A 114 -7.62 9.31 -7.22
N VAL A 115 -6.66 9.17 -6.29
CA VAL A 115 -5.44 10.00 -6.29
C VAL A 115 -4.60 9.74 -7.54
N VAL A 116 -4.51 8.48 -7.98
CA VAL A 116 -3.83 8.11 -9.25
C VAL A 116 -4.55 8.72 -10.44
N ALA A 117 -5.89 8.66 -10.49
CA ALA A 117 -6.65 9.28 -11.57
C ALA A 117 -6.43 10.80 -11.64
N ARG A 118 -6.42 11.49 -10.49
CA ARG A 118 -6.08 12.92 -10.39
C ARG A 118 -4.64 13.21 -10.85
N ALA A 119 -3.70 12.34 -10.49
CA ALA A 119 -2.31 12.46 -10.92
C ALA A 119 -2.17 12.35 -12.44
N ILE A 120 -2.87 11.40 -13.07
CA ILE A 120 -2.91 11.26 -14.54
C ILE A 120 -3.47 12.52 -15.19
N HIS A 121 -4.59 13.05 -14.68
CA HIS A 121 -5.20 14.27 -15.21
C HIS A 121 -4.27 15.47 -15.07
N ASN A 122 -3.74 15.71 -13.87
CA ASN A 122 -2.87 16.86 -13.57
C ASN A 122 -1.57 16.86 -14.38
N ALA A 123 -1.08 15.66 -14.74
CA ALA A 123 0.11 15.52 -15.58
C ALA A 123 -0.17 15.56 -17.09
N SER A 124 -1.44 15.57 -17.51
CA SER A 124 -1.85 15.53 -18.91
C SER A 124 -1.96 16.92 -19.55
N ALA A 125 -2.08 16.95 -20.88
CA ALA A 125 -2.40 18.16 -21.62
C ALA A 125 -3.74 18.79 -21.19
N ARG A 126 -4.64 18.02 -20.56
CA ARG A 126 -5.96 18.44 -20.07
C ARG A 126 -5.94 19.00 -18.64
N SER A 127 -4.78 19.16 -18.02
CA SER A 127 -4.60 19.57 -16.59
C SER A 127 -5.26 20.90 -16.22
N LYS A 128 -5.45 21.80 -17.19
CA LYS A 128 -6.12 23.10 -16.99
C LYS A 128 -7.64 23.02 -17.09
N ALA A 129 -8.18 21.92 -17.61
CA ALA A 129 -9.61 21.69 -17.75
C ALA A 129 -10.18 21.01 -16.49
N LYS A 130 -11.50 20.82 -16.43
CA LYS A 130 -12.15 20.19 -15.29
C LYS A 130 -11.87 18.69 -15.24
N MET A 131 -11.65 18.19 -14.05
CA MET A 131 -11.74 16.77 -13.74
C MET A 131 -12.95 16.52 -12.86
N LEU A 132 -13.91 15.73 -13.36
CA LEU A 132 -15.08 15.30 -12.61
C LEU A 132 -14.90 13.87 -12.14
N GLY A 133 -15.44 13.52 -10.96
CA GLY A 133 -15.44 12.16 -10.42
C GLY A 133 -16.87 11.73 -10.12
N VAL A 134 -17.20 10.49 -10.48
CA VAL A 134 -18.49 9.86 -10.20
C VAL A 134 -18.23 8.48 -9.59
N ASN A 135 -18.77 8.24 -8.42
CA ASN A 135 -18.79 6.89 -7.86
C ASN A 135 -20.08 6.19 -8.28
N CYS A 136 -19.94 5.13 -9.10
CA CYS A 136 -21.08 4.40 -9.66
C CYS A 136 -21.87 3.60 -8.62
N GLY A 137 -21.26 3.25 -7.49
CA GLY A 137 -21.93 2.52 -6.41
C GLY A 137 -22.62 3.43 -5.37
N ALA A 138 -22.28 4.73 -5.34
CA ALA A 138 -22.82 5.65 -4.34
C ALA A 138 -24.16 6.28 -4.74
N ILE A 139 -24.54 6.23 -6.01
CA ILE A 139 -25.73 6.89 -6.58
C ILE A 139 -26.74 5.82 -6.98
N PRO A 140 -28.04 5.95 -6.60
CA PRO A 140 -29.09 5.04 -7.10
C PRO A 140 -29.13 4.97 -8.63
N GLU A 141 -29.41 3.78 -9.19
CA GLU A 141 -29.35 3.50 -10.63
C GLU A 141 -30.09 4.54 -11.49
N ASN A 142 -31.33 4.86 -11.13
CA ASN A 142 -32.17 5.82 -11.87
C ASN A 142 -31.58 7.23 -11.92
N LEU A 143 -30.89 7.65 -10.87
CA LEU A 143 -30.23 8.96 -10.79
C LEU A 143 -28.87 8.93 -11.49
N LEU A 144 -28.14 7.84 -11.41
CA LEU A 144 -26.83 7.71 -12.01
C LEU A 144 -26.88 7.85 -13.53
N GLU A 145 -27.88 7.25 -14.21
CA GLU A 145 -28.07 7.37 -15.65
C GLU A 145 -28.30 8.85 -16.05
N SER A 146 -29.17 9.53 -15.33
CA SER A 146 -29.47 10.96 -15.52
C SER A 146 -28.30 11.89 -15.19
N GLU A 147 -27.55 11.60 -14.12
CA GLU A 147 -26.35 12.37 -13.77
C GLU A 147 -25.26 12.24 -14.82
N LEU A 148 -25.01 11.01 -15.29
CA LEU A 148 -23.90 10.73 -16.21
C LEU A 148 -24.17 11.22 -17.63
N PHE A 149 -25.34 10.86 -18.21
CA PHE A 149 -25.67 11.15 -19.60
C PHE A 149 -26.52 12.42 -19.79
N GLY A 150 -27.17 12.90 -18.70
CA GLY A 150 -28.16 13.97 -18.75
C GLY A 150 -29.56 13.45 -19.13
N HIS A 151 -30.55 14.31 -19.08
CA HIS A 151 -31.93 13.99 -19.47
C HIS A 151 -32.62 15.19 -20.13
N VAL A 152 -33.61 14.90 -20.93
CA VAL A 152 -34.55 15.90 -21.45
C VAL A 152 -35.78 16.00 -20.55
N ARG A 153 -36.44 17.12 -20.55
CA ARG A 153 -37.70 17.33 -19.85
C ARG A 153 -38.72 16.24 -20.19
N GLY A 154 -39.34 15.67 -19.15
CA GLY A 154 -40.34 14.59 -19.31
C GLY A 154 -39.74 13.17 -19.50
N ALA A 155 -38.44 13.01 -19.41
CA ALA A 155 -37.79 11.68 -19.57
C ALA A 155 -38.22 10.65 -18.50
N PHE A 156 -38.55 11.11 -17.30
CA PHE A 156 -39.06 10.31 -16.20
C PHE A 156 -39.85 11.18 -15.21
N THR A 157 -40.52 10.58 -14.24
CA THR A 157 -41.29 11.31 -13.21
C THR A 157 -40.36 12.17 -12.36
N GLY A 158 -40.52 13.51 -12.43
CA GLY A 158 -39.63 14.49 -11.79
C GLY A 158 -38.60 15.14 -12.71
N ALA A 159 -38.56 14.80 -13.98
CA ALA A 159 -37.74 15.47 -14.98
C ALA A 159 -38.40 16.79 -15.46
N ASP A 160 -38.43 17.80 -14.61
CA ASP A 160 -39.14 19.08 -14.85
C ASP A 160 -38.41 20.00 -15.88
N ARG A 161 -37.12 19.78 -16.10
CA ARG A 161 -36.25 20.58 -17.00
C ARG A 161 -35.17 19.69 -17.63
N ASP A 162 -34.59 20.20 -18.72
CA ASP A 162 -33.41 19.57 -19.30
C ASP A 162 -32.22 19.67 -18.35
N ARG A 163 -31.41 18.61 -18.26
CA ARG A 163 -30.18 18.60 -17.48
C ARG A 163 -29.02 18.08 -18.32
N LYS A 164 -27.93 18.84 -18.32
CA LYS A 164 -26.67 18.38 -18.91
C LYS A 164 -26.06 17.29 -18.03
N GLY A 165 -25.61 16.17 -18.65
CA GLY A 165 -24.92 15.12 -17.93
C GLY A 165 -23.45 15.45 -17.66
N LEU A 166 -22.88 14.78 -16.67
CA LEU A 166 -21.49 14.99 -16.24
C LEU A 166 -20.46 14.73 -17.35
N ILE A 167 -20.74 13.82 -18.30
CA ILE A 167 -19.89 13.60 -19.46
C ILE A 167 -19.79 14.89 -20.30
N ARG A 168 -20.88 15.59 -20.50
CA ARG A 168 -20.91 16.88 -21.23
C ARG A 168 -20.31 18.03 -20.42
N GLU A 169 -20.47 18.01 -19.10
CA GLU A 169 -19.85 18.99 -18.19
C GLU A 169 -18.32 18.88 -18.14
N ALA A 170 -17.79 17.66 -18.39
CA ALA A 170 -16.35 17.38 -18.46
C ALA A 170 -15.74 17.73 -19.83
N GLN A 171 -16.45 18.37 -20.73
CA GLN A 171 -15.98 18.72 -22.08
C GLN A 171 -14.59 19.37 -22.06
N GLY A 172 -13.67 18.86 -22.88
CA GLY A 172 -12.27 19.26 -22.94
C GLY A 172 -11.39 18.76 -21.77
N GLY A 173 -12.01 18.15 -20.76
CA GLY A 173 -11.34 17.69 -19.53
C GLY A 173 -11.31 16.18 -19.39
N SER A 174 -11.46 15.72 -18.14
CA SER A 174 -11.45 14.29 -17.82
C SER A 174 -12.59 13.93 -16.86
N ILE A 175 -13.08 12.70 -16.95
CA ILE A 175 -14.03 12.13 -16.00
C ILE A 175 -13.49 10.81 -15.44
N LEU A 176 -13.57 10.64 -14.12
CA LEU A 176 -13.30 9.40 -13.42
C LEU A 176 -14.62 8.71 -13.12
N LEU A 177 -14.78 7.48 -13.60
CA LEU A 177 -15.85 6.57 -13.21
C LEU A 177 -15.29 5.60 -12.17
N ASP A 178 -15.51 5.94 -10.90
CA ASP A 178 -15.07 5.09 -9.78
C ASP A 178 -16.10 4.00 -9.50
N GLU A 179 -15.62 2.83 -9.06
CA GLU A 179 -16.43 1.64 -8.84
C GLU A 179 -17.23 1.23 -10.09
N ILE A 180 -16.56 1.23 -11.27
CA ILE A 180 -17.21 0.91 -12.56
C ILE A 180 -17.88 -0.47 -12.57
N GLY A 181 -17.40 -1.42 -11.75
CA GLY A 181 -18.02 -2.73 -11.56
C GLY A 181 -19.40 -2.69 -10.90
N GLU A 182 -19.83 -1.56 -10.33
CA GLU A 182 -21.17 -1.36 -9.78
C GLU A 182 -22.16 -0.81 -10.82
N MET A 183 -21.68 -0.44 -12.03
CA MET A 183 -22.52 0.14 -13.06
C MET A 183 -23.53 -0.89 -13.61
N PRO A 184 -24.84 -0.58 -13.63
CA PRO A 184 -25.88 -1.47 -14.19
C PRO A 184 -25.65 -1.78 -15.67
N LEU A 185 -25.97 -3.00 -16.10
CA LEU A 185 -25.78 -3.48 -17.49
C LEU A 185 -26.40 -2.56 -18.54
N LYS A 186 -27.57 -1.97 -18.24
CA LYS A 186 -28.25 -1.03 -19.15
C LYS A 186 -27.36 0.19 -19.44
N MET A 187 -26.71 0.73 -18.42
CA MET A 187 -25.85 1.91 -18.55
C MET A 187 -24.52 1.61 -19.23
N GLN A 188 -24.01 0.39 -19.07
CA GLN A 188 -22.79 -0.06 -19.73
C GLN A 188 -22.87 0.07 -21.25
N SER A 189 -24.07 -0.18 -21.84
CA SER A 189 -24.29 0.01 -23.28
C SER A 189 -24.21 1.49 -23.71
N GLY A 190 -24.76 2.39 -22.88
CA GLY A 190 -24.65 3.85 -23.12
C GLY A 190 -23.20 4.34 -23.05
N LEU A 191 -22.46 3.83 -22.05
CA LEU A 191 -21.05 4.16 -21.89
C LEU A 191 -20.19 3.64 -23.04
N LEU A 192 -20.46 2.43 -23.53
CA LEU A 192 -19.78 1.86 -24.69
C LEU A 192 -19.91 2.76 -25.93
N ARG A 193 -21.12 3.30 -26.20
CA ARG A 193 -21.34 4.25 -27.30
C ARG A 193 -20.51 5.51 -27.12
N VAL A 194 -20.47 6.09 -25.92
CA VAL A 194 -19.63 7.28 -25.65
C VAL A 194 -18.16 6.99 -25.94
N LEU A 195 -17.65 5.81 -25.57
CA LEU A 195 -16.27 5.41 -25.82
C LEU A 195 -15.95 5.20 -27.31
N GLN A 196 -16.91 4.68 -28.07
CA GLN A 196 -16.73 4.34 -29.50
C GLN A 196 -16.98 5.53 -30.40
N GLU A 197 -18.12 6.21 -30.21
CA GLU A 197 -18.62 7.23 -31.11
C GLU A 197 -18.25 8.66 -30.70
N LYS A 198 -17.74 8.83 -29.45
CA LYS A 198 -17.46 10.15 -28.86
C LYS A 198 -18.71 11.05 -28.89
N ARG A 199 -19.87 10.44 -28.67
CA ARG A 199 -21.18 11.10 -28.61
C ARG A 199 -21.95 10.66 -27.39
N VAL A 200 -22.73 11.55 -26.84
CA VAL A 200 -23.64 11.25 -25.72
C VAL A 200 -25.07 11.53 -26.12
N ARG A 201 -25.96 10.64 -25.69
CA ARG A 201 -27.40 10.77 -25.86
C ARG A 201 -28.07 10.93 -24.51
N PRO A 202 -28.79 12.04 -24.26
CA PRO A 202 -29.51 12.24 -23.01
C PRO A 202 -30.65 11.21 -22.84
N VAL A 203 -30.99 10.88 -21.61
CA VAL A 203 -32.13 10.01 -21.29
C VAL A 203 -33.42 10.65 -21.81
N GLY A 204 -34.25 9.89 -22.54
CA GLY A 204 -35.46 10.37 -23.17
C GLY A 204 -35.25 11.22 -24.41
N GLY A 205 -34.02 11.59 -24.74
CA GLY A 205 -33.68 12.33 -25.94
C GLY A 205 -33.40 11.45 -27.15
N THR A 206 -33.51 12.03 -28.38
CA THR A 206 -33.15 11.40 -29.65
C THR A 206 -31.88 11.96 -30.26
N ALA A 207 -31.54 13.21 -29.92
CA ALA A 207 -30.35 13.89 -30.41
C ALA A 207 -29.08 13.39 -29.73
N GLU A 208 -28.03 13.14 -30.50
CA GLU A 208 -26.69 12.80 -30.03
C GLU A 208 -25.77 14.00 -30.15
N GLU A 209 -25.07 14.33 -29.07
CA GLU A 209 -24.16 15.45 -29.00
C GLU A 209 -22.70 14.98 -28.96
N PRO A 210 -21.79 15.53 -29.72
CA PRO A 210 -20.38 15.18 -29.70
C PRO A 210 -19.75 15.59 -28.36
N VAL A 211 -18.86 14.75 -27.83
CA VAL A 211 -18.13 15.02 -26.60
C VAL A 211 -16.64 14.70 -26.77
N ASP A 212 -15.80 15.62 -26.31
CA ASP A 212 -14.37 15.43 -26.20
C ASP A 212 -14.01 15.35 -24.71
N VAL A 213 -13.95 14.14 -24.20
CA VAL A 213 -13.68 13.88 -22.78
C VAL A 213 -12.74 12.68 -22.64
N ARG A 214 -11.74 12.79 -21.79
CA ARG A 214 -10.90 11.66 -21.39
C ARG A 214 -11.59 10.90 -20.26
N ILE A 215 -11.78 9.58 -20.41
CA ILE A 215 -12.46 8.77 -19.40
C ILE A 215 -11.44 7.87 -18.71
N LEU A 216 -11.39 7.95 -17.38
CA LEU A 216 -10.61 7.09 -16.49
C LEU A 216 -11.56 6.21 -15.70
N PHE A 217 -11.18 4.97 -15.46
CA PHE A 217 -11.99 3.98 -14.74
C PHE A 217 -11.28 3.52 -13.50
N ALA A 218 -12.02 3.29 -12.41
CA ALA A 218 -11.48 2.67 -11.22
C ALA A 218 -12.41 1.58 -10.70
N THR A 219 -11.85 0.50 -10.15
CA THR A 219 -12.60 -0.59 -9.53
C THR A 219 -11.76 -1.36 -8.52
N ASN A 220 -12.44 -1.93 -7.54
CA ASN A 220 -11.88 -2.94 -6.62
C ASN A 220 -12.37 -4.35 -6.96
N ARG A 221 -13.23 -4.50 -7.98
CA ARG A 221 -13.78 -5.79 -8.41
C ARG A 221 -12.97 -6.38 -9.57
N GLU A 222 -12.97 -7.71 -9.66
CA GLU A 222 -12.39 -8.45 -10.77
C GLU A 222 -13.39 -8.47 -11.95
N LEU A 223 -13.25 -7.51 -12.87
CA LEU A 223 -14.17 -7.35 -14.00
C LEU A 223 -14.23 -8.59 -14.91
N GLU A 224 -13.11 -9.31 -15.05
CA GLU A 224 -13.06 -10.57 -15.81
C GLU A 224 -14.03 -11.62 -15.27
N LYS A 225 -14.07 -11.81 -13.96
CA LYS A 225 -15.05 -12.70 -13.31
C LYS A 225 -16.47 -12.20 -13.50
N MET A 226 -16.68 -10.88 -13.45
CA MET A 226 -18.01 -10.30 -13.66
C MET A 226 -18.50 -10.48 -15.10
N VAL A 227 -17.59 -10.50 -16.10
CA VAL A 227 -17.94 -10.85 -17.50
C VAL A 227 -18.39 -12.29 -17.58
N GLN A 228 -17.66 -13.23 -16.95
CA GLN A 228 -18.05 -14.66 -16.91
C GLN A 228 -19.40 -14.88 -16.21
N GLU A 229 -19.71 -14.06 -15.20
CA GLU A 229 -20.97 -14.08 -14.46
C GLU A 229 -22.09 -13.28 -15.16
N HIS A 230 -21.86 -12.75 -16.35
CA HIS A 230 -22.80 -11.87 -17.10
C HIS A 230 -23.24 -10.61 -16.33
N LYS A 231 -22.45 -10.14 -15.36
CA LYS A 231 -22.68 -8.91 -14.60
C LYS A 231 -21.97 -7.70 -15.21
N PHE A 232 -21.05 -7.94 -16.13
CA PHE A 232 -20.35 -6.91 -16.88
C PHE A 232 -20.29 -7.32 -18.35
N ARG A 233 -20.46 -6.36 -19.27
CA ARG A 233 -20.45 -6.65 -20.70
C ARG A 233 -19.02 -6.89 -21.18
N GLU A 234 -18.83 -7.91 -21.97
CA GLU A 234 -17.54 -8.29 -22.55
C GLU A 234 -17.01 -7.20 -23.51
N ASP A 235 -17.89 -6.61 -24.33
CA ASP A 235 -17.54 -5.56 -25.29
C ASP A 235 -17.03 -4.27 -24.60
N LEU A 236 -17.64 -3.90 -23.48
CA LEU A 236 -17.18 -2.78 -22.66
C LEU A 236 -15.86 -3.11 -21.96
N TYR A 237 -15.72 -4.33 -21.42
CA TYR A 237 -14.48 -4.75 -20.77
C TYR A 237 -13.27 -4.57 -21.69
N TYR A 238 -13.31 -5.13 -22.91
CA TYR A 238 -12.19 -4.97 -23.86
C TYR A 238 -11.98 -3.52 -24.30
N ARG A 239 -13.00 -2.68 -24.25
CA ARG A 239 -12.87 -1.27 -24.62
C ARG A 239 -12.22 -0.41 -23.54
N ILE A 240 -12.39 -0.77 -22.24
CA ILE A 240 -11.80 -0.03 -21.11
C ILE A 240 -10.49 -0.62 -20.64
N HIS A 241 -10.25 -1.92 -20.85
CA HIS A 241 -9.04 -2.64 -20.45
C HIS A 241 -7.93 -2.51 -21.51
N VAL A 242 -7.58 -1.26 -21.87
CA VAL A 242 -6.49 -0.97 -22.82
C VAL A 242 -5.17 -0.80 -22.07
N VAL A 243 -5.18 -0.03 -21.00
CA VAL A 243 -4.05 0.11 -20.07
C VAL A 243 -4.58 -0.09 -18.67
N GLU A 244 -4.00 -1.05 -17.96
CA GLU A 244 -4.30 -1.29 -16.55
C GLU A 244 -3.20 -0.76 -15.65
N ILE A 245 -3.59 -0.01 -14.60
CA ILE A 245 -2.71 0.43 -13.53
C ILE A 245 -3.20 -0.22 -12.24
N HIS A 246 -2.50 -1.27 -11.82
CA HIS A 246 -2.80 -1.96 -10.56
C HIS A 246 -2.12 -1.27 -9.38
N LEU A 247 -2.93 -0.81 -8.39
CA LEU A 247 -2.42 -0.25 -7.15
C LEU A 247 -2.22 -1.36 -6.11
N PRO A 248 -0.99 -1.51 -5.60
CA PRO A 248 -0.70 -2.51 -4.58
C PRO A 248 -1.42 -2.18 -3.27
N ALA A 249 -1.81 -3.21 -2.55
CA ALA A 249 -2.32 -3.07 -1.19
C ALA A 249 -1.22 -2.51 -0.27
N LEU A 250 -1.61 -1.82 0.82
CA LEU A 250 -0.63 -1.18 1.71
C LEU A 250 0.32 -2.17 2.37
N ARG A 251 -0.14 -3.41 2.64
CA ARG A 251 0.69 -4.51 3.15
C ARG A 251 1.80 -4.95 2.18
N GLU A 252 1.64 -4.73 0.87
CA GLU A 252 2.62 -5.06 -0.17
C GLU A 252 3.67 -3.95 -0.36
N ARG A 253 3.43 -2.79 0.27
CA ARG A 253 4.30 -1.61 0.26
C ARG A 253 4.48 -1.01 1.66
N SER A 254 4.62 -1.86 2.67
CA SER A 254 4.78 -1.42 4.07
C SER A 254 5.99 -0.50 4.29
N GLU A 255 6.98 -0.54 3.40
CA GLU A 255 8.11 0.39 3.36
C GLU A 255 7.71 1.85 3.07
N ASP A 256 6.52 2.10 2.51
CA ASP A 256 5.99 3.44 2.24
C ASP A 256 5.23 4.03 3.45
N ILE A 257 4.89 3.22 4.46
CA ILE A 257 4.12 3.66 5.64
C ILE A 257 4.78 4.85 6.35
N PRO A 258 6.10 4.89 6.60
CA PRO A 258 6.72 6.06 7.24
C PRO A 258 6.50 7.37 6.48
N GLN A 259 6.55 7.33 5.14
CA GLN A 259 6.33 8.50 4.30
C GLN A 259 4.86 8.92 4.28
N LEU A 260 3.94 7.95 4.26
CA LEU A 260 2.50 8.20 4.37
C LEU A 260 2.13 8.82 5.72
N VAL A 261 2.71 8.31 6.81
CA VAL A 261 2.54 8.88 8.16
C VAL A 261 3.00 10.33 8.19
N ASP A 262 4.22 10.61 7.72
CA ASP A 262 4.78 11.96 7.67
C ASP A 262 3.92 12.91 6.84
N HIS A 263 3.43 12.45 5.69
CA HIS A 263 2.54 13.18 4.80
C HIS A 263 1.21 13.54 5.48
N PHE A 264 0.52 12.57 6.10
CA PHE A 264 -0.77 12.82 6.77
C PHE A 264 -0.63 13.74 7.96
N LEU A 265 0.40 13.55 8.80
CA LEU A 265 0.67 14.45 9.91
C LEU A 265 0.95 15.89 9.45
N GLY A 266 1.61 16.05 8.29
CA GLY A 266 1.80 17.37 7.67
C GLY A 266 0.46 17.98 7.21
N ILE A 267 -0.42 17.19 6.59
CA ILE A 267 -1.77 17.63 6.19
C ILE A 267 -2.59 18.04 7.42
N PHE A 268 -2.55 17.25 8.50
CA PHE A 268 -3.30 17.56 9.72
C PHE A 268 -2.78 18.83 10.38
N ALA A 269 -1.45 19.01 10.47
CA ALA A 269 -0.84 20.22 10.99
C ALA A 269 -1.32 21.48 10.25
N ALA A 270 -1.31 21.42 8.91
CA ALA A 270 -1.76 22.52 8.06
C ALA A 270 -3.27 22.77 8.19
N ARG A 271 -4.09 21.71 8.20
CA ARG A 271 -5.56 21.80 8.31
C ARG A 271 -6.03 22.38 9.62
N TYR A 272 -5.43 21.91 10.73
CA TYR A 272 -5.83 22.31 12.08
C TYR A 272 -5.00 23.47 12.65
N LYS A 273 -4.04 24.00 11.88
CA LYS A 273 -3.15 25.11 12.28
C LYS A 273 -2.45 24.82 13.62
N ARG A 274 -1.95 23.60 13.79
CA ARG A 274 -1.19 23.15 14.96
C ARG A 274 0.19 22.70 14.51
N GLU A 275 1.10 22.60 15.47
CA GLU A 275 2.44 22.04 15.21
C GLU A 275 2.34 20.59 14.74
N LYS A 276 3.21 20.20 13.80
CA LYS A 276 3.25 18.85 13.27
C LYS A 276 3.73 17.88 14.35
N LYS A 277 2.87 16.93 14.72
CA LYS A 277 3.24 15.85 15.64
C LYS A 277 4.22 14.87 15.00
N THR A 278 4.96 14.14 15.84
CA THR A 278 5.83 13.04 15.43
C THR A 278 5.25 11.70 15.87
N VAL A 279 5.79 10.59 15.36
CA VAL A 279 5.39 9.23 15.75
C VAL A 279 6.61 8.51 16.32
N SER A 280 6.45 7.87 17.47
CA SER A 280 7.52 7.12 18.12
C SER A 280 7.96 5.93 17.25
N ARG A 281 9.17 5.44 17.47
CA ARG A 281 9.70 4.28 16.71
C ARG A 281 8.87 3.01 16.91
N ASP A 282 8.34 2.79 18.10
CA ASP A 282 7.53 1.62 18.43
C ASP A 282 6.15 1.71 17.79
N ALA A 283 5.54 2.90 17.79
CA ALA A 283 4.31 3.19 17.07
C ALA A 283 4.49 2.95 15.56
N LEU A 284 5.58 3.40 14.98
CA LEU A 284 5.88 3.21 13.56
C LEU A 284 6.06 1.72 13.21
N ARG A 285 6.77 0.94 14.06
CA ARG A 285 6.90 -0.52 13.88
C ARG A 285 5.54 -1.21 13.94
N ARG A 286 4.67 -0.80 14.86
CA ARG A 286 3.30 -1.33 14.97
C ARG A 286 2.49 -1.05 13.70
N LEU A 287 2.57 0.17 13.17
CA LEU A 287 1.93 0.53 11.90
C LEU A 287 2.44 -0.28 10.72
N GLN A 288 3.74 -0.53 10.63
CA GLN A 288 4.35 -1.33 9.56
C GLN A 288 4.01 -2.82 9.63
N ALA A 289 3.79 -3.35 10.83
CA ALA A 289 3.45 -4.76 11.05
C ALA A 289 1.97 -5.08 10.82
N TYR A 290 1.10 -4.07 10.76
CA TYR A 290 -0.34 -4.28 10.59
C TYR A 290 -0.73 -4.52 9.13
N GLY A 291 -1.75 -5.35 8.90
CA GLY A 291 -2.15 -5.80 7.56
C GLY A 291 -3.00 -4.82 6.74
N TRP A 292 -3.50 -3.74 7.33
CA TRP A 292 -4.26 -2.64 6.69
C TRP A 292 -5.37 -3.10 5.73
N PRO A 293 -6.41 -3.81 6.16
CA PRO A 293 -7.50 -4.25 5.28
C PRO A 293 -8.25 -3.09 4.60
N GLY A 294 -8.25 -1.90 5.20
CA GLY A 294 -8.78 -0.66 4.60
C GLY A 294 -7.69 0.23 3.98
N ASN A 295 -6.48 -0.32 3.80
CA ASN A 295 -5.36 0.32 3.13
C ASN A 295 -5.03 1.73 3.65
N VAL A 296 -4.70 2.67 2.76
CA VAL A 296 -4.29 4.04 3.10
C VAL A 296 -5.44 4.82 3.78
N ARG A 297 -6.69 4.56 3.40
CA ARG A 297 -7.85 5.20 4.05
C ARG A 297 -7.95 4.81 5.53
N GLN A 298 -7.69 3.56 5.87
CA GLN A 298 -7.67 3.12 7.27
C GLN A 298 -6.49 3.72 8.04
N LEU A 299 -5.30 3.75 7.41
CA LEU A 299 -4.12 4.40 8.01
C LEU A 299 -4.39 5.87 8.32
N GLU A 300 -4.96 6.63 7.37
CA GLU A 300 -5.34 8.02 7.55
C GLU A 300 -6.29 8.19 8.74
N HIS A 301 -7.34 7.35 8.85
CA HIS A 301 -8.30 7.41 9.95
C HIS A 301 -7.67 7.11 11.31
N VAL A 302 -6.80 6.11 11.40
CA VAL A 302 -6.08 5.76 12.64
C VAL A 302 -5.18 6.91 13.08
N LEU A 303 -4.43 7.49 12.14
CA LEU A 303 -3.56 8.64 12.42
C LEU A 303 -4.35 9.89 12.81
N LEU A 304 -5.49 10.16 12.15
CA LEU A 304 -6.35 11.29 12.48
C LEU A 304 -6.95 11.14 13.88
N ASN A 305 -7.41 9.94 14.23
CA ASN A 305 -7.92 9.67 15.57
C ASN A 305 -6.85 9.93 16.63
N ALA A 306 -5.65 9.35 16.45
CA ALA A 306 -4.53 9.57 17.35
C ALA A 306 -4.12 11.06 17.42
N TRP A 307 -4.11 11.76 16.29
CA TRP A 307 -3.83 13.19 16.22
C TRP A 307 -4.78 14.03 17.06
N VAL A 308 -6.06 13.71 17.00
CA VAL A 308 -7.12 14.47 17.69
C VAL A 308 -7.17 14.14 19.18
N MET A 309 -6.99 12.86 19.55
CA MET A 309 -7.18 12.37 20.91
C MET A 309 -5.96 12.51 21.81
N SER A 310 -4.75 12.46 21.28
CA SER A 310 -3.52 12.65 22.05
C SER A 310 -3.26 14.15 22.24
N GLU A 311 -2.86 14.56 23.44
CA GLU A 311 -2.37 15.92 23.73
C GLU A 311 -0.86 16.05 23.50
N GLU A 312 -0.15 14.94 23.47
CA GLU A 312 1.29 14.86 23.34
C GLU A 312 1.78 15.24 21.93
N GLN A 313 3.01 15.75 21.87
CA GLN A 313 3.68 16.10 20.60
C GLN A 313 4.18 14.86 19.84
N GLU A 314 4.48 13.78 20.55
CA GLU A 314 4.89 12.50 19.99
C GLU A 314 3.80 11.44 20.21
N LEU A 315 3.27 10.89 19.12
CA LEU A 315 2.28 9.82 19.17
C LEU A 315 2.95 8.48 19.51
N SER A 316 2.52 7.87 20.60
CA SER A 316 2.97 6.57 21.10
C SER A 316 2.23 5.41 20.42
N ALA A 317 2.68 4.18 20.66
CA ALA A 317 1.96 2.99 20.20
C ALA A 317 0.58 2.82 20.87
N GLU A 318 0.38 3.38 22.07
CA GLU A 318 -0.88 3.32 22.81
C GLU A 318 -1.93 4.29 22.26
N ASP A 319 -1.49 5.43 21.70
CA ASP A 319 -2.36 6.41 21.03
C ASP A 319 -2.97 5.87 19.72
N LEU A 320 -2.33 4.84 19.14
CA LEU A 320 -2.77 4.24 17.88
C LEU A 320 -3.78 3.12 18.16
N GLU A 321 -5.06 3.41 17.99
CA GLU A 321 -6.14 2.42 18.03
C GLU A 321 -6.12 1.53 16.77
N VAL A 322 -5.06 0.72 16.63
CA VAL A 322 -5.00 -0.32 15.59
C VAL A 322 -5.79 -1.53 16.11
N PRO A 323 -6.86 -1.97 15.43
CA PRO A 323 -7.66 -3.10 15.90
C PRO A 323 -6.80 -4.35 16.09
N ASP A 324 -6.76 -4.90 17.31
CA ASP A 324 -6.11 -6.18 17.58
C ASP A 324 -6.86 -7.28 16.81
N GLY A 325 -6.25 -7.91 15.82
CA GLY A 325 -6.85 -9.12 15.25
C GLY A 325 -6.82 -9.38 13.76
N PHE A 326 -6.23 -8.54 12.92
CA PHE A 326 -6.03 -8.92 11.52
C PHE A 326 -4.60 -9.45 11.32
N ARG A 327 -4.37 -10.73 11.67
CA ARG A 327 -3.17 -11.44 11.21
C ARG A 327 -3.30 -11.64 9.70
N PRO A 328 -2.29 -11.26 8.89
CA PRO A 328 -2.29 -11.62 7.49
C PRO A 328 -2.38 -13.15 7.40
N VAL A 329 -3.30 -13.64 6.58
CA VAL A 329 -3.31 -15.04 6.17
C VAL A 329 -2.11 -15.21 5.26
N SER A 330 -0.94 -15.47 5.83
CA SER A 330 0.21 -15.97 5.09
C SER A 330 -0.20 -17.32 4.50
N GLY A 331 -0.30 -17.33 3.18
CA GLY A 331 -0.55 -18.55 2.42
C GLY A 331 0.59 -19.53 2.65
N GLU A 332 0.31 -20.54 3.45
CA GLU A 332 0.88 -21.88 3.43
C GLU A 332 0.18 -22.64 4.56
N ARG A 333 -0.93 -23.24 4.24
CA ARG A 333 -1.55 -24.25 5.10
C ARG A 333 -1.12 -25.63 4.63
N SER A 334 -0.17 -26.23 5.33
CA SER A 334 -0.09 -27.66 5.42
C SER A 334 -1.36 -28.19 6.10
N PRO A 335 -1.97 -29.29 5.66
CA PRO A 335 -3.23 -29.77 6.24
C PRO A 335 -2.96 -30.44 7.58
N SER A 336 -3.22 -29.74 8.68
CA SER A 336 -3.33 -30.35 9.99
C SER A 336 -4.80 -30.67 10.27
N VAL A 337 -5.01 -31.92 10.55
CA VAL A 337 -6.24 -32.62 10.90
C VAL A 337 -7.10 -31.82 11.89
N LEU A 338 -8.28 -31.39 11.43
CA LEU A 338 -9.32 -30.76 12.25
C LEU A 338 -10.03 -31.83 13.11
N LYS A 339 -9.86 -31.71 14.45
CA LYS A 339 -10.82 -32.31 15.39
C LYS A 339 -12.10 -31.45 15.40
N PRO A 340 -13.30 -32.02 15.36
CA PRO A 340 -14.54 -31.27 15.29
C PRO A 340 -14.85 -30.59 16.62
N GLN A 341 -14.81 -29.25 16.65
CA GLN A 341 -15.41 -28.47 17.73
C GLN A 341 -16.91 -28.30 17.44
N LYS A 342 -17.71 -28.68 18.43
CA LYS A 342 -19.18 -28.56 18.41
C LYS A 342 -19.59 -27.09 18.20
N LYS A 343 -20.33 -26.81 17.12
CA LYS A 343 -21.01 -25.54 16.87
C LYS A 343 -22.15 -25.36 17.89
N GLY A 344 -21.93 -24.55 18.91
CA GLY A 344 -23.02 -24.01 19.71
C GLY A 344 -23.78 -22.95 18.88
N THR A 345 -25.11 -23.05 18.83
CA THR A 345 -25.98 -22.16 18.09
C THR A 345 -25.89 -20.72 18.64
N THR A 346 -25.92 -19.72 17.73
CA THR A 346 -25.85 -18.27 18.01
C THR A 346 -26.86 -17.80 19.09
N SER A 347 -27.94 -18.54 19.30
CA SER A 347 -28.94 -18.26 20.33
C SER A 347 -28.52 -18.64 21.75
N GLN A 348 -27.69 -19.69 21.93
CA GLN A 348 -27.15 -20.09 23.22
C GLN A 348 -26.09 -19.11 23.72
N HIS A 349 -25.18 -18.67 22.85
CA HIS A 349 -24.16 -17.68 23.20
C HIS A 349 -24.77 -16.32 23.66
N ARG A 350 -25.88 -15.89 23.04
CA ARG A 350 -26.60 -14.68 23.45
C ARG A 350 -27.30 -14.82 24.80
N ARG A 351 -27.81 -16.01 25.12
CA ARG A 351 -28.41 -16.27 26.44
C ARG A 351 -27.36 -16.27 27.54
N ASP A 352 -26.26 -16.96 27.35
CA ASP A 352 -25.15 -17.05 28.31
C ASP A 352 -24.52 -15.68 28.56
N GLU A 353 -24.38 -14.83 27.53
CA GLU A 353 -23.85 -13.47 27.65
C GLU A 353 -24.82 -12.55 28.40
N ARG A 354 -26.11 -12.66 28.12
CA ARG A 354 -27.16 -11.91 28.83
C ARG A 354 -27.21 -12.26 30.32
N GLU A 355 -27.10 -13.54 30.66
CA GLU A 355 -27.09 -14.00 32.05
C GLU A 355 -25.87 -13.48 32.80
N ARG A 356 -24.68 -13.52 32.23
CA ARG A 356 -23.45 -12.95 32.81
C ARG A 356 -23.57 -11.45 33.08
N ILE A 357 -24.16 -10.69 32.17
CA ILE A 357 -24.39 -9.24 32.33
C ILE A 357 -25.36 -8.98 33.49
N ILE A 358 -26.44 -9.76 33.61
CA ILE A 358 -27.42 -9.62 34.70
C ILE A 358 -26.78 -9.99 36.04
N GLU A 359 -25.96 -11.03 36.09
CA GLU A 359 -25.27 -11.46 37.29
C GLU A 359 -24.25 -10.40 37.77
N ALA A 360 -23.49 -9.82 36.85
CA ALA A 360 -22.56 -8.73 37.14
C ALA A 360 -23.30 -7.48 37.65
N LEU A 361 -24.47 -7.13 37.11
CA LEU A 361 -25.29 -6.03 37.61
C LEU A 361 -25.83 -6.29 39.01
N ARG A 362 -26.31 -7.50 39.30
CA ARG A 362 -26.77 -7.90 40.62
C ARG A 362 -25.65 -7.83 41.65
N SER A 363 -24.47 -8.38 41.35
CA SER A 363 -23.31 -8.35 42.22
C SER A 363 -22.79 -6.95 42.54
N CYS A 364 -23.06 -5.98 41.68
CA CYS A 364 -22.65 -4.58 41.81
C CYS A 364 -23.79 -3.64 42.22
N ASN A 365 -24.89 -4.15 42.78
CA ASN A 365 -26.07 -3.35 43.12
C ASN A 365 -26.54 -2.40 42.00
N TRP A 366 -26.62 -2.92 40.77
CA TRP A 366 -27.00 -2.21 39.54
C TRP A 366 -26.07 -1.04 39.15
N ASN A 367 -24.89 -0.96 39.73
CA ASN A 367 -23.87 -0.01 39.31
C ASN A 367 -23.27 -0.44 37.96
N ARG A 368 -23.72 0.19 36.87
CA ARG A 368 -23.35 -0.15 35.47
C ARG A 368 -21.84 -0.03 35.19
N VAL A 369 -21.15 0.87 35.87
CA VAL A 369 -19.72 1.10 35.69
C VAL A 369 -18.93 -0.06 36.30
N LYS A 370 -19.25 -0.41 37.57
CA LYS A 370 -18.60 -1.54 38.25
C LYS A 370 -18.95 -2.90 37.61
N ALA A 371 -20.19 -3.04 37.13
CA ALA A 371 -20.61 -4.26 36.44
C ALA A 371 -19.90 -4.45 35.08
N ALA A 372 -19.60 -3.39 34.34
CA ALA A 372 -18.78 -3.46 33.12
C ALA A 372 -17.35 -3.92 33.43
N GLU A 373 -16.75 -3.41 34.50
CA GLU A 373 -15.41 -3.82 34.96
C GLU A 373 -15.40 -5.29 35.43
N LEU A 374 -16.40 -5.71 36.23
CA LEU A 374 -16.53 -7.08 36.72
C LEU A 374 -16.75 -8.09 35.60
N SER A 375 -17.51 -7.72 34.55
CA SER A 375 -17.79 -8.60 33.40
C SER A 375 -16.66 -8.65 32.37
N GLY A 376 -15.61 -7.83 32.50
CA GLY A 376 -14.51 -7.72 31.55
C GLY A 376 -14.93 -7.14 30.19
N ILE A 377 -16.10 -6.49 30.10
CA ILE A 377 -16.64 -5.92 28.87
C ILE A 377 -16.37 -4.40 28.85
N PRO A 378 -15.76 -3.87 27.79
CA PRO A 378 -15.54 -2.42 27.65
C PRO A 378 -16.84 -1.64 27.86
N ARG A 379 -16.81 -0.55 28.65
CA ARG A 379 -17.99 0.24 29.07
C ARG A 379 -18.96 0.53 27.92
N ARG A 380 -18.45 1.00 26.77
CA ARG A 380 -19.26 1.32 25.58
C ARG A 380 -20.00 0.10 25.01
N THR A 381 -19.33 -1.05 24.97
CA THR A 381 -19.94 -2.33 24.53
C THR A 381 -20.95 -2.83 25.53
N PHE A 382 -20.68 -2.68 26.83
CA PHE A 382 -21.59 -3.06 27.91
C PHE A 382 -22.90 -2.28 27.84
N TYR A 383 -22.85 -0.96 27.68
CA TYR A 383 -24.05 -0.11 27.52
C TYR A 383 -24.84 -0.41 26.25
N ARG A 384 -24.16 -0.74 25.14
CA ARG A 384 -24.83 -1.19 23.92
C ARG A 384 -25.55 -2.53 24.13
N ARG A 385 -24.91 -3.50 24.81
CA ARG A 385 -25.50 -4.81 25.12
C ARG A 385 -26.70 -4.68 26.09
N LEU A 386 -26.67 -3.77 27.06
CA LEU A 386 -27.79 -3.52 27.90
C LEU A 386 -29.04 -3.09 27.10
N ARG A 387 -28.86 -2.22 26.12
CA ARG A 387 -29.95 -1.81 25.20
C ARG A 387 -30.43 -2.94 24.30
N GLU A 388 -29.51 -3.69 23.72
CA GLU A 388 -29.80 -4.85 22.84
C GLU A 388 -30.60 -5.94 23.60
N TYR A 389 -30.32 -6.15 24.87
CA TYR A 389 -31.00 -7.16 25.72
C TYR A 389 -32.20 -6.61 26.52
N GLY A 390 -32.53 -5.35 26.36
CA GLY A 390 -33.66 -4.72 27.06
C GLY A 390 -33.50 -4.69 28.58
N ILE A 391 -32.29 -4.62 29.12
CA ILE A 391 -32.01 -4.55 30.55
C ILE A 391 -31.93 -3.08 30.95
N GLN A 392 -32.91 -2.62 31.69
CA GLN A 392 -33.02 -1.23 32.20
C GLN A 392 -32.28 -1.06 33.51
#